data_2efe04b9f6481c788b3c0a67e79b39c0
#
_entry.id   2efe04b9f6481c788b3c0a67e79b39c0
#
_cell.length_a   1.000
_cell.length_b   1.000
_cell.length_c   1.000
_cell.angle_alpha   90.00
_cell.angle_beta   90.00
_cell.angle_gamma   90.00
#
_symmetry.space_group_name_H-M   'P 1'
#
loop_
_entity.id
_entity.type
_entity.pdbx_description
1 polymer ?
#
loop_
_entity_poly.entity_id
_entity_poly.type
_entity_poly.pdbx_seq_one_letter_code
_entity_poly.pdbx_strand_id
1 'polypeptide(L)'
;MNHTPCVALGLTLLSQPLLAAEGGFFEDSKATLSARNYYFSRDFSDIVGANRQSKAEEWAQGFILDFKSGYTPGTVGFGIDALGLLGIKLDSSPDRTNTGLLPVHGDGRAADEYSRLAPTFKARLSRTELRVGELQPNLPVLTFSDIRLLPPTYQGASLSSAEIDGLTVQAGHLKSTHLRNEGGDGRMNAMLGHVPMRQAESDAFNYLGGDYVFNANQSSVSLWYGQLEDIYEQGFVGLKHSSP
;
A
#
# COMPACT_ATOMS: atom_id res chain seq x y z
N MET A 1 -30.99 -6.51 6.27
CA MET A 1 -29.56 -6.22 6.02
C MET A 1 -29.41 -4.71 5.91
N ASN A 2 -29.12 -4.05 7.01
CA ASN A 2 -28.94 -2.60 7.02
C ASN A 2 -27.44 -2.30 6.82
N HIS A 3 -27.09 -1.82 5.64
CA HIS A 3 -25.75 -1.33 5.36
C HIS A 3 -25.64 0.12 5.82
N THR A 4 -24.93 0.37 6.90
CA THR A 4 -24.59 1.73 7.32
C THR A 4 -23.41 2.21 6.47
N PRO A 5 -23.52 3.35 5.77
CA PRO A 5 -22.41 3.85 4.95
C PRO A 5 -21.27 4.37 5.84
N CYS A 6 -20.06 3.89 5.58
CA CYS A 6 -18.83 4.48 6.11
C CYS A 6 -18.61 5.85 5.46
N VAL A 7 -18.64 6.92 6.24
CA VAL A 7 -18.23 8.25 5.77
C VAL A 7 -16.76 8.44 6.11
N ALA A 8 -15.90 8.40 5.10
CA ALA A 8 -14.51 8.81 5.22
C ALA A 8 -14.40 10.30 4.85
N LEU A 9 -14.16 11.16 5.83
CA LEU A 9 -13.88 12.58 5.59
C LEU A 9 -12.37 12.76 5.41
N GLY A 10 -11.91 12.86 4.18
CA GLY A 10 -10.53 13.17 3.84
C GLY A 10 -10.31 14.69 3.76
N LEU A 11 -9.55 15.26 4.68
CA LEU A 11 -9.11 16.64 4.61
C LEU A 11 -7.72 16.67 3.96
N THR A 12 -7.63 17.12 2.71
CA THR A 12 -6.36 17.28 1.98
C THR A 12 -5.93 18.73 2.07
N LEU A 13 -4.88 19.00 2.84
CA LEU A 13 -4.24 20.32 2.84
C LEU A 13 -3.25 20.39 1.68
N LEU A 14 -3.61 21.12 0.62
CA LEU A 14 -2.74 21.38 -0.51
C LEU A 14 -1.80 22.56 -0.15
N SER A 15 -0.50 22.28 0.02
CA SER A 15 0.53 23.32 0.01
C SER A 15 0.81 23.71 -1.45
N GLN A 16 0.66 24.99 -1.78
CA GLN A 16 0.98 25.50 -3.10
C GLN A 16 2.50 25.58 -3.30
N PRO A 17 3.04 25.21 -4.47
CA PRO A 17 4.46 25.37 -4.76
C PRO A 17 4.82 26.85 -4.99
N LEU A 18 5.87 27.28 -4.32
CA LEU A 18 6.56 28.53 -4.64
C LEU A 18 7.36 28.35 -5.93
N LEU A 19 7.35 29.37 -6.79
CA LEU A 19 7.84 29.38 -8.19
C LEU A 19 9.23 28.78 -8.41
N ALA A 20 9.28 28.01 -9.48
CA ALA A 20 10.37 27.43 -10.26
C ALA A 20 11.76 28.05 -10.14
N ALA A 21 12.68 27.32 -9.52
CA ALA A 21 14.07 27.17 -9.93
C ALA A 21 14.23 25.74 -10.48
N GLU A 22 15.21 25.47 -11.34
CA GLU A 22 15.50 24.15 -11.92
C GLU A 22 15.33 23.05 -10.87
N GLY A 23 14.45 22.07 -11.14
CA GLY A 23 13.99 21.10 -10.19
C GLY A 23 15.13 20.41 -9.42
N GLY A 24 14.97 20.23 -8.13
CA GLY A 24 15.97 19.70 -7.24
C GLY A 24 15.40 18.87 -6.10
N PHE A 25 16.28 18.34 -5.26
CA PHE A 25 15.89 17.46 -4.17
C PHE A 25 14.82 18.09 -3.25
N PHE A 26 14.99 19.38 -2.87
CA PHE A 26 14.06 20.07 -1.99
C PHE A 26 12.94 20.78 -2.76
N GLU A 27 13.24 21.40 -3.89
CA GLU A 27 12.31 22.20 -4.70
C GLU A 27 11.15 21.37 -5.24
N ASP A 28 11.41 20.12 -5.63
CA ASP A 28 10.41 19.17 -6.12
C ASP A 28 9.80 18.30 -5.01
N SER A 29 10.20 18.54 -3.75
CA SER A 29 9.65 17.77 -2.64
C SER A 29 8.18 18.08 -2.39
N LYS A 30 7.42 17.04 -2.07
CA LYS A 30 5.99 17.13 -1.74
C LYS A 30 5.72 16.41 -0.44
N ALA A 31 4.90 17.02 0.40
CA ALA A 31 4.40 16.40 1.61
C ALA A 31 2.88 16.49 1.64
N THR A 32 2.22 15.38 1.91
CA THR A 32 0.77 15.30 2.07
C THR A 32 0.45 14.67 3.41
N LEU A 33 -0.36 15.35 4.23
CA LEU A 33 -0.89 14.81 5.46
C LEU A 33 -2.36 14.48 5.26
N SER A 34 -2.73 13.21 5.47
CA SER A 34 -4.11 12.74 5.44
C SER A 34 -4.54 12.28 6.83
N ALA A 35 -5.77 12.62 7.22
CA ALA A 35 -6.41 12.15 8.43
C ALA A 35 -7.61 11.27 8.06
N ARG A 36 -7.72 10.10 8.70
CA ARG A 36 -8.82 9.15 8.50
C ARG A 36 -9.50 8.86 9.82
N ASN A 37 -10.79 9.12 9.90
CA ASN A 37 -11.62 8.64 10.99
C ASN A 37 -12.38 7.42 10.51
N TYR A 38 -12.19 6.27 11.19
CA TYR A 38 -12.75 5.01 10.74
C TYR A 38 -13.48 4.30 11.87
N TYR A 39 -14.78 4.09 11.69
CA TYR A 39 -15.59 3.22 12.52
C TYR A 39 -15.96 1.97 11.73
N PHE A 40 -15.73 0.81 12.33
CA PHE A 40 -16.05 -0.48 11.74
C PHE A 40 -16.88 -1.31 12.71
N SER A 41 -18.00 -1.85 12.23
CA SER A 41 -18.83 -2.78 12.98
C SER A 41 -19.24 -3.95 12.11
N ARG A 42 -19.11 -5.16 12.65
CA ARG A 42 -19.56 -6.41 12.05
C ARG A 42 -20.18 -7.29 13.12
N ASP A 43 -21.45 -7.64 12.97
CA ASP A 43 -22.11 -8.64 13.79
C ASP A 43 -21.92 -10.03 13.16
N PHE A 44 -21.64 -11.01 13.99
CA PHE A 44 -21.52 -12.40 13.60
C PHE A 44 -22.81 -13.12 14.00
N SER A 45 -23.70 -13.35 13.05
CA SER A 45 -24.94 -14.11 13.26
C SER A 45 -24.62 -15.61 13.41
N ASP A 46 -25.40 -16.31 14.21
CA ASP A 46 -25.43 -17.77 14.35
C ASP A 46 -24.10 -18.42 14.78
N ILE A 47 -23.30 -17.68 15.58
CA ILE A 47 -22.06 -18.26 16.11
C ILE A 47 -22.40 -19.20 17.27
N VAL A 48 -22.11 -20.49 17.05
CA VAL A 48 -22.28 -21.55 18.05
C VAL A 48 -20.94 -21.81 18.74
N GLY A 49 -20.89 -21.71 20.08
CA GLY A 49 -19.72 -22.05 20.90
C GLY A 49 -19.37 -20.99 21.96
N ALA A 50 -18.99 -21.44 23.15
CA ALA A 50 -18.82 -20.62 24.35
C ALA A 50 -17.72 -19.56 24.33
N ASN A 51 -16.78 -19.62 23.36
CA ASN A 51 -15.64 -18.69 23.27
C ASN A 51 -15.59 -17.91 21.95
N ARG A 52 -16.71 -17.69 21.31
CA ARG A 52 -16.75 -16.95 20.05
C ARG A 52 -17.26 -15.55 20.23
N GLN A 53 -16.52 -14.62 19.69
CA GLN A 53 -16.88 -13.21 19.63
C GLN A 53 -18.15 -13.02 18.78
N SER A 54 -19.17 -12.36 19.32
CA SER A 54 -20.45 -12.13 18.63
C SER A 54 -20.40 -10.93 17.68
N LYS A 55 -19.47 -10.01 17.89
CA LYS A 55 -19.27 -8.85 17.00
C LYS A 55 -17.82 -8.38 17.02
N ALA A 56 -17.40 -7.71 15.94
CA ALA A 56 -16.18 -6.94 15.87
C ALA A 56 -16.54 -5.47 15.64
N GLU A 57 -16.09 -4.59 16.54
CA GLU A 57 -16.44 -3.18 16.49
C GLU A 57 -15.31 -2.34 17.08
N GLU A 58 -14.76 -1.45 16.28
CA GLU A 58 -13.68 -0.57 16.69
C GLU A 58 -13.85 0.80 16.02
N TRP A 59 -13.42 1.83 16.73
CA TRP A 59 -13.35 3.19 16.23
C TRP A 59 -11.92 3.71 16.40
N ALA A 60 -11.34 4.24 15.33
CA ALA A 60 -9.96 4.65 15.32
C ALA A 60 -9.74 5.89 14.45
N GLN A 61 -8.70 6.65 14.79
CA GLN A 61 -8.21 7.79 14.04
C GLN A 61 -6.84 7.44 13.45
N GLY A 62 -6.68 7.61 12.13
CA GLY A 62 -5.41 7.45 11.42
C GLY A 62 -4.87 8.77 10.92
N PHE A 63 -3.53 8.89 10.90
CA PHE A 63 -2.80 9.94 10.24
C PHE A 63 -1.74 9.33 9.32
N ILE A 64 -1.66 9.84 8.09
CA ILE A 64 -0.75 9.36 7.04
C ILE A 64 0.00 10.57 6.50
N LEU A 65 1.31 10.61 6.75
CA LEU A 65 2.21 11.59 6.15
C LEU A 65 2.93 10.91 4.98
N ASP A 66 2.66 11.36 3.75
CA ASP A 66 3.35 10.93 2.53
C ASP A 66 4.31 12.03 2.10
N PHE A 67 5.60 11.82 2.31
CA PHE A 67 6.68 12.71 1.87
C PHE A 67 7.39 12.08 0.68
N LYS A 68 7.59 12.87 -0.38
CA LYS A 68 8.34 12.50 -1.58
C LYS A 68 9.33 13.60 -1.88
N SER A 69 10.64 13.30 -1.80
CA SER A 69 11.64 14.27 -2.24
C SER A 69 11.66 14.41 -3.77
N GLY A 70 12.25 15.49 -4.27
CA GLY A 70 12.77 15.52 -5.63
C GLY A 70 14.01 14.63 -5.77
N TYR A 71 14.79 14.88 -6.81
CA TYR A 71 16.07 14.19 -7.07
C TYR A 71 17.22 15.16 -6.99
N THR A 72 18.39 14.65 -6.55
CA THR A 72 19.62 15.44 -6.64
C THR A 72 19.97 15.72 -8.10
N PRO A 73 20.59 16.88 -8.41
CA PRO A 73 21.07 17.18 -9.75
C PRO A 73 22.18 16.19 -10.18
N GLY A 74 22.28 15.95 -11.48
CA GLY A 74 23.31 15.10 -12.10
C GLY A 74 22.73 14.05 -13.03
N THR A 75 23.62 13.28 -13.69
CA THR A 75 23.22 12.21 -14.61
C THR A 75 22.43 11.11 -13.91
N VAL A 76 22.81 10.81 -12.66
CA VAL A 76 22.04 9.95 -11.76
C VAL A 76 21.50 10.84 -10.64
N GLY A 77 20.18 10.94 -10.53
CA GLY A 77 19.50 11.64 -9.45
C GLY A 77 19.18 10.66 -8.30
N PHE A 78 19.37 11.10 -7.06
CA PHE A 78 19.00 10.34 -5.85
C PHE A 78 17.93 11.08 -5.08
N GLY A 79 17.03 10.32 -4.43
CA GLY A 79 15.97 10.85 -3.62
C GLY A 79 15.55 9.89 -2.50
N ILE A 80 14.66 10.37 -1.64
CA ILE A 80 14.08 9.60 -0.56
C ILE A 80 12.58 9.93 -0.44
N ASP A 81 11.78 8.89 -0.31
CA ASP A 81 10.38 9.01 0.06
C ASP A 81 10.21 8.49 1.49
N ALA A 82 9.21 8.96 2.21
CA ALA A 82 8.91 8.48 3.55
C ALA A 82 7.40 8.50 3.80
N LEU A 83 6.87 7.36 4.23
CA LEU A 83 5.49 7.24 4.65
C LEU A 83 5.43 7.12 6.17
N GLY A 84 4.92 8.16 6.83
CA GLY A 84 4.66 8.18 8.27
C GLY A 84 3.22 7.75 8.54
N LEU A 85 3.03 6.75 9.39
CA LEU A 85 1.74 6.17 9.73
C LEU A 85 1.53 6.23 11.24
N LEU A 86 0.36 6.70 11.68
CA LEU A 86 -0.06 6.72 13.07
C LEU A 86 -1.54 6.34 13.17
N GLY A 87 -1.84 5.31 13.95
CA GLY A 87 -3.19 4.91 14.29
C GLY A 87 -3.43 5.09 15.78
N ILE A 88 -4.57 5.68 16.16
CA ILE A 88 -4.98 5.96 17.53
C ILE A 88 -6.35 5.34 17.75
N LYS A 89 -6.48 4.55 18.82
CA LYS A 89 -7.76 3.99 19.24
C LYS A 89 -8.64 5.08 19.83
N LEU A 90 -9.87 5.18 19.36
CA LEU A 90 -10.92 6.01 19.96
C LEU A 90 -11.87 5.17 20.80
N ASP A 91 -12.23 3.97 20.31
CA ASP A 91 -13.06 3.02 21.06
C ASP A 91 -12.80 1.58 20.61
N SER A 92 -12.64 0.68 21.57
CA SER A 92 -12.56 -0.77 21.42
C SER A 92 -12.67 -1.45 22.80
N SER A 93 -13.02 -2.73 22.83
CA SER A 93 -12.96 -3.58 24.01
C SER A 93 -12.57 -5.01 23.64
N PRO A 94 -12.03 -5.83 24.58
CA PRO A 94 -11.49 -7.15 24.28
C PRO A 94 -12.50 -8.12 23.64
N ASP A 95 -13.78 -7.92 23.87
CA ASP A 95 -14.88 -8.73 23.34
C ASP A 95 -15.32 -8.36 21.93
N ARG A 96 -14.76 -7.27 21.33
CA ARG A 96 -15.14 -6.78 20.01
C ARG A 96 -13.97 -6.31 19.13
N THR A 97 -12.75 -6.75 19.41
CA THR A 97 -11.54 -6.52 18.62
C THR A 97 -11.55 -7.25 17.27
N ASN A 98 -10.42 -7.26 16.57
CA ASN A 98 -10.22 -7.97 15.30
C ASN A 98 -10.96 -7.43 14.08
N THR A 99 -11.19 -6.11 14.03
CA THR A 99 -11.72 -5.44 12.84
C THR A 99 -10.66 -5.27 11.74
N GLY A 100 -9.37 -5.38 12.09
CA GLY A 100 -8.22 -5.04 11.25
C GLY A 100 -7.95 -3.53 11.17
N LEU A 101 -8.48 -2.74 12.11
CA LEU A 101 -8.12 -1.32 12.27
C LEU A 101 -6.92 -1.14 13.19
N LEU A 102 -6.89 -1.89 14.29
CA LEU A 102 -5.91 -1.78 15.36
C LEU A 102 -5.16 -3.10 15.54
N PRO A 103 -3.89 -3.07 15.95
CA PRO A 103 -3.19 -4.25 16.44
C PRO A 103 -3.90 -4.81 17.68
N VAL A 104 -3.90 -6.12 17.84
CA VAL A 104 -4.46 -6.79 19.03
C VAL A 104 -3.34 -7.48 19.77
N HIS A 105 -3.19 -7.15 21.06
CA HIS A 105 -2.21 -7.75 21.95
C HIS A 105 -2.61 -9.18 22.36
N GLY A 106 -1.67 -9.93 22.94
CA GLY A 106 -1.90 -11.30 23.39
C GLY A 106 -2.95 -11.46 24.49
N ASP A 107 -3.31 -10.36 25.17
CA ASP A 107 -4.41 -10.30 26.17
C ASP A 107 -5.77 -10.02 25.54
N GLY A 108 -5.87 -9.91 24.21
CA GLY A 108 -7.09 -9.64 23.46
C GLY A 108 -7.48 -8.17 23.35
N ARG A 109 -6.69 -7.26 23.91
CA ARG A 109 -6.96 -5.82 23.84
C ARG A 109 -6.38 -5.20 22.59
N ALA A 110 -7.10 -4.27 21.98
CA ALA A 110 -6.57 -3.44 20.92
C ALA A 110 -5.55 -2.44 21.47
N ALA A 111 -4.45 -2.23 20.72
CA ALA A 111 -3.44 -1.22 21.02
C ALA A 111 -4.07 0.17 21.14
N ASP A 112 -3.61 1.00 22.09
CA ASP A 112 -4.08 2.37 22.24
C ASP A 112 -3.59 3.24 21.09
N GLU A 113 -2.36 2.99 20.63
CA GLU A 113 -1.75 3.62 19.47
C GLU A 113 -0.76 2.66 18.81
N TYR A 114 -0.48 2.89 17.54
CA TYR A 114 0.61 2.24 16.81
C TYR A 114 1.09 3.16 15.70
N SER A 115 2.38 3.09 15.40
CA SER A 115 2.99 3.95 14.40
C SER A 115 4.10 3.25 13.63
N ARG A 116 4.40 3.75 12.46
CA ARG A 116 5.50 3.28 11.63
C ARG A 116 6.03 4.41 10.74
N LEU A 117 7.34 4.42 10.56
CA LEU A 117 8.01 5.20 9.53
C LEU A 117 8.54 4.22 8.47
N ALA A 118 8.15 4.44 7.23
CA ALA A 118 8.41 3.57 6.08
C ALA A 118 9.21 4.34 5.02
N PRO A 119 10.57 4.33 5.09
CA PRO A 119 11.43 5.02 4.15
C PRO A 119 11.62 4.23 2.85
N THR A 120 11.78 4.94 1.74
CA THR A 120 12.13 4.40 0.41
C THR A 120 13.22 5.25 -0.21
N PHE A 121 14.37 4.66 -0.48
CA PHE A 121 15.42 5.28 -1.26
C PHE A 121 15.12 5.11 -2.75
N LYS A 122 15.41 6.14 -3.55
CA LYS A 122 15.19 6.12 -4.98
C LYS A 122 16.39 6.69 -5.74
N ALA A 123 16.69 6.08 -6.89
CA ALA A 123 17.69 6.53 -7.84
C ALA A 123 17.09 6.55 -9.23
N ARG A 124 17.37 7.60 -10.00
CA ARG A 124 16.87 7.77 -11.36
C ARG A 124 18.00 8.05 -12.33
N LEU A 125 18.01 7.33 -13.44
CA LEU A 125 18.83 7.58 -14.61
C LEU A 125 17.90 7.70 -15.83
N SER A 126 17.87 8.86 -16.48
CA SER A 126 16.95 9.14 -17.58
C SER A 126 15.49 8.87 -17.16
N ARG A 127 14.79 7.96 -17.83
CA ARG A 127 13.42 7.52 -17.52
C ARG A 127 13.37 6.16 -16.81
N THR A 128 14.49 5.74 -16.22
CA THR A 128 14.58 4.50 -15.41
C THR A 128 14.78 4.86 -13.95
N GLU A 129 13.93 4.30 -13.07
CA GLU A 129 13.93 4.55 -11.64
C GLU A 129 14.05 3.22 -10.87
N LEU A 130 14.99 3.18 -9.93
CA LEU A 130 15.13 2.14 -8.92
C LEU A 130 14.60 2.68 -7.58
N ARG A 131 13.79 1.89 -6.89
CA ARG A 131 13.31 2.15 -5.52
C ARG A 131 13.67 0.99 -4.61
N VAL A 132 14.15 1.29 -3.41
CA VAL A 132 14.53 0.28 -2.40
C VAL A 132 14.03 0.74 -1.04
N GLY A 133 13.27 -0.10 -0.36
CA GLY A 133 12.69 0.18 0.94
C GLY A 133 11.23 -0.25 1.02
N GLU A 134 10.39 0.60 1.60
CA GLU A 134 8.96 0.35 1.79
C GLU A 134 8.14 0.80 0.58
N LEU A 135 7.52 -0.15 -0.09
CA LEU A 135 6.82 0.06 -1.36
C LEU A 135 5.31 -0.17 -1.21
N GLN A 136 4.54 0.51 -2.04
CA GLN A 136 3.10 0.29 -2.19
C GLN A 136 2.79 -0.06 -3.66
N PRO A 137 3.01 -1.31 -4.07
CA PRO A 137 2.76 -1.73 -5.45
C PRO A 137 1.27 -1.63 -5.79
N ASN A 138 0.98 -1.12 -6.98
CA ASN A 138 -0.36 -1.08 -7.55
C ASN A 138 -0.30 -1.65 -8.97
N LEU A 139 -0.16 -2.96 -9.05
CA LEU A 139 0.09 -3.73 -10.27
C LEU A 139 -1.04 -4.74 -10.49
N PRO A 140 -1.30 -5.18 -11.73
CA PRO A 140 -2.31 -6.21 -11.99
C PRO A 140 -2.11 -7.51 -11.22
N VAL A 141 -0.85 -7.83 -10.88
CA VAL A 141 -0.46 -9.05 -10.16
C VAL A 141 -0.23 -8.83 -8.66
N LEU A 142 -0.17 -7.58 -8.20
CA LEU A 142 -0.06 -7.25 -6.77
C LEU A 142 -0.56 -5.84 -6.51
N THR A 143 -1.65 -5.71 -5.79
CA THR A 143 -2.20 -4.42 -5.38
C THR A 143 -2.20 -4.31 -3.86
N PHE A 144 -1.60 -3.24 -3.32
CA PHE A 144 -1.77 -2.94 -1.90
C PHE A 144 -3.22 -2.55 -1.61
N SER A 145 -3.75 -3.01 -0.49
CA SER A 145 -5.17 -2.81 -0.15
C SER A 145 -5.33 -1.67 0.85
N ASP A 146 -5.74 -0.50 0.39
CA ASP A 146 -5.96 0.70 1.22
C ASP A 146 -7.44 0.85 1.65
N ILE A 147 -8.01 -0.20 2.24
CA ILE A 147 -9.44 -0.26 2.61
C ILE A 147 -9.69 -0.18 4.12
N ARG A 148 -8.70 0.19 4.91
CA ARG A 148 -8.79 0.33 6.38
C ARG A 148 -8.15 1.64 6.83
N LEU A 149 -7.85 1.72 8.12
CA LEU A 149 -7.32 2.92 8.77
C LEU A 149 -5.98 3.36 8.17
N LEU A 150 -5.02 2.43 8.08
CA LEU A 150 -3.70 2.65 7.51
C LEU A 150 -3.44 1.67 6.36
N PRO A 151 -2.66 2.05 5.35
CA PRO A 151 -2.29 1.15 4.26
C PRO A 151 -1.20 0.16 4.69
N PRO A 152 -1.19 -1.06 4.10
CA PRO A 152 -0.04 -1.94 4.18
C PRO A 152 1.10 -1.44 3.30
N THR A 153 2.32 -1.91 3.57
CA THR A 153 3.49 -1.70 2.71
C THR A 153 4.26 -3.00 2.52
N TYR A 154 5.15 -3.01 1.56
CA TYR A 154 6.00 -4.15 1.21
C TYR A 154 7.44 -3.72 1.18
N GLN A 155 8.31 -4.42 1.90
CA GLN A 155 9.74 -4.16 1.89
C GLN A 155 10.42 -4.88 0.72
N GLY A 156 11.22 -4.16 -0.06
CA GLY A 156 11.92 -4.75 -1.19
C GLY A 156 12.53 -3.74 -2.13
N ALA A 157 12.67 -4.14 -3.40
CA ALA A 157 13.18 -3.31 -4.46
C ALA A 157 12.27 -3.38 -5.69
N SER A 158 12.14 -2.27 -6.39
CA SER A 158 11.44 -2.18 -7.68
C SER A 158 12.23 -1.35 -8.67
N LEU A 159 12.19 -1.75 -9.92
CA LEU A 159 12.75 -1.04 -11.07
C LEU A 159 11.61 -0.72 -12.03
N SER A 160 11.53 0.53 -12.48
CA SER A 160 10.59 0.97 -13.52
C SER A 160 11.37 1.68 -14.62
N SER A 161 11.08 1.39 -15.88
CA SER A 161 11.71 2.00 -17.03
C SER A 161 10.69 2.38 -18.10
N ALA A 162 10.80 3.61 -18.59
CA ALA A 162 10.02 4.16 -19.70
C ALA A 162 10.90 4.72 -20.82
N GLU A 163 12.07 4.11 -21.06
CA GLU A 163 13.04 4.58 -22.06
C GLU A 163 12.52 4.48 -23.51
N ILE A 164 11.59 3.56 -23.75
CA ILE A 164 10.93 3.38 -25.04
C ILE A 164 9.57 4.06 -24.99
N ASP A 165 9.30 4.90 -25.99
CA ASP A 165 8.03 5.66 -26.04
C ASP A 165 6.84 4.71 -26.13
N GLY A 166 5.83 4.98 -25.30
CA GLY A 166 4.65 4.17 -25.17
C GLY A 166 4.83 2.90 -24.32
N LEU A 167 6.06 2.47 -23.99
CA LEU A 167 6.34 1.27 -23.21
C LEU A 167 6.82 1.63 -21.79
N THR A 168 6.12 1.11 -20.79
CA THR A 168 6.59 1.10 -19.40
C THR A 168 6.82 -0.34 -18.97
N VAL A 169 8.01 -0.66 -18.49
CA VAL A 169 8.37 -1.98 -17.94
C VAL A 169 8.67 -1.83 -16.47
N GLN A 170 8.21 -2.79 -15.66
CA GLN A 170 8.50 -2.81 -14.23
C GLN A 170 8.88 -4.23 -13.79
N ALA A 171 9.85 -4.29 -12.87
CA ALA A 171 10.26 -5.51 -12.19
C ALA A 171 10.43 -5.23 -10.69
N GLY A 172 10.25 -6.25 -9.86
CA GLY A 172 10.49 -6.09 -8.42
C GLY A 172 10.61 -7.40 -7.68
N HIS A 173 11.24 -7.27 -6.50
CA HIS A 173 11.46 -8.33 -5.55
C HIS A 173 11.10 -7.82 -4.15
N LEU A 174 10.08 -8.40 -3.53
CA LEU A 174 9.52 -8.01 -2.25
C LEU A 174 9.73 -9.14 -1.25
N LYS A 175 10.32 -8.86 -0.09
CA LYS A 175 10.76 -9.86 0.90
C LYS A 175 9.82 -9.98 2.09
N SER A 176 9.14 -8.90 2.44
CA SER A 176 8.24 -8.89 3.59
C SER A 176 7.07 -7.93 3.36
N THR A 177 6.03 -8.11 4.15
CA THR A 177 4.89 -7.21 4.18
C THR A 177 4.71 -6.64 5.59
N HIS A 178 4.38 -5.37 5.67
CA HIS A 178 3.83 -4.77 6.86
C HIS A 178 2.32 -4.68 6.71
N LEU A 179 1.61 -5.45 7.50
CA LEU A 179 0.16 -5.39 7.49
C LEU A 179 -0.34 -4.06 8.08
N ARG A 180 -1.54 -3.68 7.70
CA ARG A 180 -2.19 -2.40 8.03
C ARG A 180 -2.39 -2.15 9.53
N ASN A 181 -2.48 -3.22 10.33
CA ASN A 181 -2.74 -3.23 11.76
C ASN A 181 -1.64 -3.96 12.54
N GLU A 182 -0.41 -3.87 12.05
CA GLU A 182 0.77 -4.43 12.70
C GLU A 182 1.88 -3.38 12.73
N GLY A 183 2.65 -3.37 13.81
CA GLY A 183 3.82 -2.48 13.97
C GLY A 183 5.13 -3.14 13.54
N GLY A 184 5.13 -4.42 13.16
CA GLY A 184 6.33 -5.20 12.80
C GLY A 184 6.29 -5.78 11.40
N ASP A 185 7.46 -6.27 10.96
CA ASP A 185 7.61 -6.97 9.68
C ASP A 185 6.98 -8.35 9.75
N GLY A 186 6.20 -8.71 8.74
CA GLY A 186 5.70 -10.05 8.49
C GLY A 186 6.34 -10.63 7.23
N ARG A 187 6.37 -11.96 7.13
CA ARG A 187 6.75 -12.65 5.88
C ARG A 187 5.71 -12.34 4.79
N MET A 188 6.11 -12.53 3.54
CA MET A 188 5.15 -12.51 2.44
C MET A 188 4.11 -13.62 2.65
N ASN A 189 2.85 -13.32 2.46
CA ASN A 189 1.75 -14.25 2.69
C ASN A 189 0.80 -14.29 1.52
N ALA A 190 0.27 -15.47 1.21
CA ALA A 190 -0.93 -15.56 0.42
C ALA A 190 -2.11 -14.96 1.21
N MET A 191 -2.96 -14.23 0.52
CA MET A 191 -4.11 -13.55 1.12
C MET A 191 -5.41 -14.22 0.66
N LEU A 192 -6.27 -14.59 1.59
CA LEU A 192 -7.65 -14.93 1.30
C LEU A 192 -8.51 -13.66 1.49
N GLY A 193 -8.77 -12.95 0.41
CA GLY A 193 -9.38 -11.63 0.49
C GLY A 193 -8.45 -10.64 1.20
N HIS A 194 -8.75 -10.33 2.47
CA HIS A 194 -7.96 -9.40 3.28
C HIS A 194 -7.33 -10.05 4.51
N VAL A 195 -7.37 -11.37 4.61
CA VAL A 195 -6.87 -12.14 5.75
C VAL A 195 -5.61 -12.91 5.31
N PRO A 196 -4.46 -12.70 5.96
CA PRO A 196 -3.26 -13.49 5.69
C PRO A 196 -3.52 -14.97 5.97
N MET A 197 -3.12 -15.81 5.04
CA MET A 197 -3.12 -17.26 5.23
C MET A 197 -1.81 -17.66 5.91
N ARG A 198 -1.79 -17.73 7.23
CA ARG A 198 -0.57 -17.99 8.03
C ARG A 198 0.20 -19.25 7.65
N GLN A 199 -0.45 -20.20 7.00
CA GLN A 199 0.17 -21.45 6.53
C GLN A 199 0.75 -21.33 5.11
N ALA A 200 0.60 -20.18 4.45
CA ALA A 200 1.06 -19.92 3.09
C ALA A 200 2.06 -18.74 3.09
N GLU A 201 3.05 -18.82 4.00
CA GLU A 201 4.14 -17.86 4.09
C GLU A 201 5.21 -18.17 3.05
N SER A 202 5.77 -17.13 2.46
CA SER A 202 6.82 -17.16 1.45
C SER A 202 7.95 -16.22 1.82
N ASP A 203 9.13 -16.46 1.28
CA ASP A 203 10.30 -15.61 1.48
C ASP A 203 10.31 -14.42 0.53
N ALA A 204 9.60 -14.48 -0.61
CA ALA A 204 9.55 -13.37 -1.54
C ALA A 204 8.32 -13.41 -2.47
N PHE A 205 7.98 -12.21 -2.98
CA PHE A 205 7.13 -12.02 -4.14
C PHE A 205 7.94 -11.35 -5.25
N ASN A 206 8.03 -12.01 -6.40
CA ASN A 206 8.71 -11.52 -7.59
C ASN A 206 7.69 -11.11 -8.64
N TYR A 207 7.97 -10.02 -9.36
CA TYR A 207 7.13 -9.63 -10.48
C TYR A 207 7.93 -9.01 -11.62
N LEU A 208 7.41 -9.18 -12.82
CA LEU A 208 7.88 -8.55 -14.04
C LEU A 208 6.68 -8.30 -14.94
N GLY A 209 6.63 -7.14 -15.57
CA GLY A 209 5.58 -6.85 -16.53
C GLY A 209 5.72 -5.47 -17.14
N GLY A 210 4.73 -5.11 -17.94
CA GLY A 210 4.70 -3.80 -18.56
C GLY A 210 3.43 -3.53 -19.32
N ASP A 211 3.29 -2.27 -19.68
CA ASP A 211 2.18 -1.69 -20.40
C ASP A 211 2.72 -1.01 -21.66
N TYR A 212 2.15 -1.34 -22.80
CA TYR A 212 2.43 -0.67 -24.07
C TYR A 212 1.20 0.08 -24.55
N VAL A 213 1.36 1.39 -24.68
CA VAL A 213 0.32 2.31 -25.16
C VAL A 213 0.65 2.74 -26.58
N PHE A 214 -0.31 2.62 -27.48
CA PHE A 214 -0.14 2.90 -28.90
C PHE A 214 -1.42 3.55 -29.49
N ASN A 215 -1.40 3.82 -30.80
CA ASN A 215 -2.53 4.43 -31.50
C ASN A 215 -2.99 5.75 -30.86
N ALA A 216 -2.05 6.71 -30.71
CA ALA A 216 -2.30 8.01 -30.09
C ALA A 216 -2.96 7.89 -28.68
N ASN A 217 -2.52 6.91 -27.88
CA ASN A 217 -3.02 6.59 -26.54
C ASN A 217 -4.47 6.02 -26.50
N GLN A 218 -5.02 5.63 -27.62
CA GLN A 218 -6.35 5.01 -27.69
C GLN A 218 -6.32 3.51 -27.35
N SER A 219 -5.17 2.86 -27.47
CA SER A 219 -5.03 1.43 -27.26
C SER A 219 -3.88 1.11 -26.32
N SER A 220 -4.02 0.10 -25.49
CA SER A 220 -2.95 -0.43 -24.67
C SER A 220 -3.00 -1.94 -24.53
N VAL A 221 -1.82 -2.53 -24.38
CA VAL A 221 -1.61 -3.94 -24.04
C VAL A 221 -0.84 -3.99 -22.74
N SER A 222 -1.28 -4.83 -21.82
CA SER A 222 -0.63 -5.07 -20.52
C SER A 222 -0.27 -6.54 -20.41
N LEU A 223 0.98 -6.84 -20.06
CA LEU A 223 1.47 -8.20 -19.80
C LEU A 223 2.21 -8.21 -18.48
N TRP A 224 1.78 -9.06 -17.55
CA TRP A 224 2.36 -9.14 -16.23
C TRP A 224 2.49 -10.58 -15.77
N TYR A 225 3.57 -10.85 -15.04
CA TYR A 225 3.85 -12.09 -14.33
C TYR A 225 4.15 -11.77 -12.87
N GLY A 226 3.64 -12.58 -11.94
CA GLY A 226 3.91 -12.50 -10.53
C GLY A 226 4.07 -13.89 -9.93
N GLN A 227 5.01 -14.04 -9.00
CA GLN A 227 5.28 -15.27 -8.30
C GLN A 227 5.40 -15.02 -6.79
N LEU A 228 4.57 -15.67 -6.00
CA LEU A 228 4.82 -15.85 -4.58
C LEU A 228 5.60 -17.15 -4.43
N GLU A 229 6.89 -17.05 -4.06
CA GLU A 229 7.83 -18.18 -4.05
C GLU A 229 7.24 -19.38 -3.30
N ASP A 230 7.39 -20.56 -3.88
CA ASP A 230 6.93 -21.85 -3.35
C ASP A 230 5.41 -21.98 -3.13
N ILE A 231 4.60 -20.99 -3.54
CA ILE A 231 3.15 -20.99 -3.30
C ILE A 231 2.35 -20.90 -4.60
N TYR A 232 2.52 -19.86 -5.41
CA TYR A 232 1.80 -19.71 -6.68
C TYR A 232 2.52 -18.82 -7.67
N GLU A 233 2.15 -19.01 -8.93
CA GLU A 233 2.48 -18.12 -10.04
C GLU A 233 1.20 -17.59 -10.67
N GLN A 234 1.25 -16.38 -11.22
CA GLN A 234 0.12 -15.78 -11.93
C GLN A 234 0.58 -14.96 -13.12
N GLY A 235 -0.20 -15.03 -14.18
CA GLY A 235 -0.06 -14.21 -15.37
C GLY A 235 -1.28 -13.30 -15.57
N PHE A 236 -1.05 -12.09 -16.06
CA PHE A 236 -2.12 -11.17 -16.42
C PHE A 236 -1.90 -10.65 -17.84
N VAL A 237 -2.98 -10.65 -18.63
CA VAL A 237 -3.04 -10.04 -19.95
C VAL A 237 -4.20 -9.05 -19.98
N GLY A 238 -3.91 -7.79 -20.29
CA GLY A 238 -4.89 -6.73 -20.41
C GLY A 238 -4.89 -6.13 -21.81
N LEU A 239 -6.08 -5.87 -22.35
CA LEU A 239 -6.27 -5.13 -23.59
C LEU A 239 -7.28 -4.01 -23.34
N LYS A 240 -6.92 -2.78 -23.72
CA LYS A 240 -7.83 -1.64 -23.64
C LYS A 240 -7.86 -0.91 -24.95
N HIS A 241 -9.05 -0.52 -25.38
CA HIS A 241 -9.27 0.35 -26.53
C HIS A 241 -10.37 1.37 -26.20
N SER A 242 -10.13 2.64 -26.57
CA SER A 242 -11.12 3.71 -26.48
C SER A 242 -11.31 4.28 -27.86
N SER A 243 -12.54 4.25 -28.37
CA SER A 243 -12.92 5.01 -29.57
C SER A 243 -13.33 6.43 -29.19
N PRO A 244 -13.07 7.43 -30.04
CA PRO A 244 -13.51 8.82 -29.82
C PRO A 244 -15.02 8.95 -29.83
#